data_c31523214c1518626a1ef607b9d1f4b4
#
_entry.id   c31523214c1518626a1ef607b9d1f4b4
#
_cell.length_a   1.000
_cell.length_b   1.000
_cell.length_c   1.000
_cell.angle_alpha   90.00
_cell.angle_beta   90.00
_cell.angle_gamma   90.00
#
_symmetry.space_group_name_H-M   'P 1'
#
loop_
_entity.id
_entity.type
_entity.pdbx_description
1 polymer ?
#
loop_
_entity_poly.entity_id
_entity_poly.type
_entity_poly.pdbx_seq_one_letter_code
_entity_poly.pdbx_strand_id
1 'polypeptide(L)'
;MNTRSVKYIFVTGGVSSSIGKGVVASSIGAMLEARGLTVTHIKLDPYINVDPGTMSPFQHGEVFVTDDGTETDLDLGHYERFTSATMSRMSNATTGRIYGSVIERERRGDYLGGTVQVIPHITDEIKNFVRNGSQGVDICITEVGGTVGDIESLPFLEALDRKSTRLNSSHRCISYA
;
A
#
# COMPACT_ATOMS: atom_id res chain seq x y z
N MET A 1 -21.69 -2.83 19.25
CA MET A 1 -20.26 -3.04 18.93
C MET A 1 -19.70 -1.70 18.49
N ASN A 2 -18.74 -1.18 19.25
CA ASN A 2 -18.13 0.12 18.93
C ASN A 2 -17.13 -0.13 17.78
N THR A 3 -17.54 0.09 16.54
CA THR A 3 -16.65 -0.04 15.37
C THR A 3 -15.64 1.11 15.43
N ARG A 4 -14.49 0.87 16.05
CA ARG A 4 -13.38 1.81 15.96
C ARG A 4 -13.03 1.99 14.48
N SER A 5 -13.01 3.21 14.00
CA SER A 5 -12.55 3.50 12.64
C SER A 5 -11.06 3.28 12.56
N VAL A 6 -10.62 2.52 11.54
CA VAL A 6 -9.18 2.31 11.27
C VAL A 6 -8.48 3.66 11.08
N LYS A 7 -7.34 3.84 11.73
CA LYS A 7 -6.46 4.99 11.51
C LYS A 7 -5.39 4.63 10.48
N TYR A 8 -5.04 5.58 9.64
CA TYR A 8 -4.06 5.37 8.56
C TYR A 8 -2.83 6.21 8.79
N ILE A 9 -1.66 5.59 8.63
CA ILE A 9 -0.36 6.24 8.61
C ILE A 9 0.24 5.96 7.23
N PHE A 10 0.63 7.02 6.50
CA PHE A 10 1.26 6.90 5.20
C PHE A 10 2.74 7.23 5.33
N VAL A 11 3.59 6.31 4.85
CA VAL A 11 5.05 6.46 4.83
C VAL A 11 5.46 6.66 3.38
N THR A 12 5.98 7.83 3.06
CA THR A 12 6.46 8.19 1.73
C THR A 12 7.92 8.62 1.82
N GLY A 13 8.67 8.52 0.74
CA GLY A 13 10.09 8.90 0.72
C GLY A 13 10.39 10.06 -0.23
N GLY A 14 11.43 10.82 0.09
CA GLY A 14 12.00 11.86 -0.75
C GLY A 14 12.99 11.32 -1.80
N VAL A 15 14.07 12.04 -2.05
CA VAL A 15 15.01 11.87 -3.18
C VAL A 15 15.79 10.55 -3.20
N SER A 16 15.77 9.74 -2.15
CA SER A 16 16.50 8.46 -2.08
C SER A 16 15.58 7.32 -1.67
N SER A 17 15.44 6.33 -2.54
CA SER A 17 14.68 5.10 -2.28
C SER A 17 15.33 4.22 -1.19
N SER A 18 16.61 4.41 -0.89
CA SER A 18 17.40 3.56 0.00
C SER A 18 17.36 3.97 1.48
N ILE A 19 16.52 4.90 1.90
CA ILE A 19 16.52 5.46 3.28
C ILE A 19 15.81 4.54 4.31
N GLY A 20 15.41 3.32 3.91
CA GLY A 20 14.84 2.37 4.87
C GLY A 20 13.40 2.69 5.28
N LYS A 21 12.55 3.11 4.35
CA LYS A 21 11.11 3.31 4.59
C LYS A 21 10.47 2.09 5.27
N GLY A 22 10.80 0.88 4.80
CA GLY A 22 10.32 -0.37 5.38
C GLY A 22 10.69 -0.53 6.84
N VAL A 23 11.93 -0.18 7.20
CA VAL A 23 12.40 -0.22 8.60
C VAL A 23 11.65 0.80 9.45
N VAL A 24 11.41 2.00 8.93
CA VAL A 24 10.65 3.02 9.64
C VAL A 24 9.18 2.60 9.82
N ALA A 25 8.54 2.10 8.77
CA ALA A 25 7.17 1.60 8.83
C ALA A 25 7.03 0.48 9.88
N SER A 26 7.94 -0.51 9.84
CA SER A 26 7.97 -1.62 10.80
C SER A 26 8.21 -1.14 12.23
N SER A 27 9.14 -0.20 12.43
CA SER A 27 9.45 0.34 13.76
C SER A 27 8.24 1.09 14.36
N ILE A 28 7.54 1.87 13.54
CA ILE A 28 6.30 2.53 13.96
C ILE A 28 5.26 1.47 14.35
N GLY A 29 5.11 0.41 13.54
CA GLY A 29 4.22 -0.71 13.83
C GLY A 29 4.52 -1.35 15.18
N ALA A 30 5.76 -1.74 15.41
CA ALA A 30 6.21 -2.34 16.67
C ALA A 30 5.94 -1.43 17.88
N MET A 31 6.20 -0.13 17.76
CA MET A 31 5.90 0.82 18.84
C MET A 31 4.41 0.96 19.15
N LEU A 32 3.55 0.83 18.13
CA LEU A 32 2.09 0.89 18.29
C LEU A 32 1.55 -0.41 18.89
N GLU A 33 2.07 -1.57 18.46
CA GLU A 33 1.75 -2.87 19.08
C GLU A 33 2.15 -2.94 20.54
N ALA A 34 3.33 -2.39 20.89
CA ALA A 34 3.77 -2.29 22.27
C ALA A 34 2.83 -1.44 23.17
N ARG A 35 1.95 -0.64 22.56
CA ARG A 35 0.89 0.12 23.22
C ARG A 35 -0.46 -0.59 23.21
N GLY A 36 -0.52 -1.83 22.76
CA GLY A 36 -1.73 -2.66 22.72
C GLY A 36 -2.65 -2.37 21.53
N LEU A 37 -2.16 -1.74 20.47
CA LEU A 37 -2.93 -1.50 19.24
C LEU A 37 -2.69 -2.63 18.25
N THR A 38 -3.72 -3.02 17.51
CA THR A 38 -3.60 -3.94 16.38
C THR A 38 -3.16 -3.18 15.14
N VAL A 39 -2.12 -3.67 14.48
CA VAL A 39 -1.50 -3.00 13.33
C VAL A 39 -1.50 -3.94 12.11
N THR A 40 -1.65 -3.37 10.93
CA THR A 40 -1.31 -4.03 9.65
C THR A 40 -0.46 -3.12 8.78
N HIS A 41 0.23 -3.73 7.83
CA HIS A 41 1.06 -3.03 6.86
C HIS A 41 0.59 -3.28 5.44
N ILE A 42 0.68 -2.26 4.59
CA ILE A 42 0.42 -2.34 3.15
C ILE A 42 1.56 -1.65 2.41
N LYS A 43 2.11 -2.34 1.44
CA LYS A 43 3.10 -1.81 0.49
C LYS A 43 2.43 -1.49 -0.83
N LEU A 44 2.64 -0.28 -1.33
CA LEU A 44 2.19 0.16 -2.65
C LEU A 44 3.42 0.43 -3.52
N ASP A 45 3.61 -0.37 -4.55
CA ASP A 45 4.78 -0.31 -5.42
C ASP A 45 4.45 0.30 -6.77
N PRO A 46 5.13 1.40 -7.17
CA PRO A 46 4.77 2.17 -8.37
C PRO A 46 5.31 1.59 -9.68
N TYR A 47 5.71 0.32 -9.74
CA TYR A 47 6.10 -0.31 -10.99
C TYR A 47 4.93 -1.02 -11.69
N ILE A 48 5.06 -1.25 -13.01
CA ILE A 48 4.01 -1.80 -13.89
C ILE A 48 3.90 -3.33 -13.82
N ASN A 49 4.90 -4.04 -13.30
CA ASN A 49 4.80 -5.48 -13.12
C ASN A 49 3.61 -5.82 -12.23
N VAL A 50 2.88 -6.89 -12.55
CA VAL A 50 1.70 -7.32 -11.77
C VAL A 50 2.10 -7.79 -10.39
N ASP A 51 3.23 -8.48 -10.31
CA ASP A 51 3.90 -8.92 -9.09
C ASP A 51 5.43 -8.90 -9.29
N PRO A 52 6.25 -9.03 -8.23
CA PRO A 52 7.70 -9.03 -8.33
C PRO A 52 8.30 -10.35 -8.77
N GLY A 53 7.54 -11.44 -8.89
CA GLY A 53 8.07 -12.78 -9.15
C GLY A 53 8.81 -12.94 -10.49
N THR A 54 8.49 -12.12 -11.47
CA THR A 54 9.17 -12.10 -12.78
C THR A 54 10.29 -11.05 -12.86
N MET A 55 10.51 -10.29 -11.80
CA MET A 55 11.51 -9.22 -11.81
C MET A 55 12.90 -9.77 -11.51
N SER A 56 13.93 -9.14 -12.09
CA SER A 56 15.31 -9.54 -11.85
C SER A 56 15.72 -9.29 -10.39
N PRO A 57 16.20 -10.32 -9.67
CA PRO A 57 16.68 -10.14 -8.29
C PRO A 57 17.84 -9.14 -8.18
N PHE A 58 18.63 -8.95 -9.25
CA PHE A 58 19.71 -7.97 -9.26
C PHE A 58 19.22 -6.51 -9.27
N GLN A 59 17.98 -6.27 -9.72
CA GLN A 59 17.39 -4.93 -9.77
C GLN A 59 16.49 -4.64 -8.58
N HIS A 60 15.75 -5.64 -8.09
CA HIS A 60 14.71 -5.47 -7.06
C HIS A 60 14.98 -6.22 -5.77
N GLY A 61 16.05 -7.02 -5.70
CA GLY A 61 16.30 -7.92 -4.60
C GLY A 61 15.45 -9.19 -4.67
N GLU A 62 15.45 -9.94 -3.58
CA GLU A 62 14.67 -11.16 -3.44
C GLU A 62 13.19 -10.86 -3.23
N VAL A 63 12.33 -11.78 -3.65
CA VAL A 63 10.91 -11.71 -3.35
C VAL A 63 10.63 -12.31 -1.96
N PHE A 64 9.61 -11.76 -1.30
CA PHE A 64 9.03 -12.36 -0.11
C PHE A 64 7.75 -13.10 -0.50
N VAL A 65 7.62 -14.35 -0.07
CA VAL A 65 6.42 -15.15 -0.34
C VAL A 65 5.60 -15.22 0.95
N THR A 66 4.38 -14.72 0.87
CA THR A 66 3.43 -14.75 1.99
C THR A 66 2.86 -16.15 2.22
N ASP A 67 2.24 -16.38 3.38
CA ASP A 67 1.62 -17.68 3.71
C ASP A 67 0.53 -18.10 2.72
N ASP A 68 -0.14 -17.16 2.07
CA ASP A 68 -1.12 -17.43 1.01
C ASP A 68 -0.49 -17.66 -0.38
N GLY A 69 0.84 -17.77 -0.47
CA GLY A 69 1.59 -18.09 -1.67
C GLY A 69 1.79 -16.91 -2.63
N THR A 70 1.51 -15.70 -2.20
CA THR A 70 1.68 -14.51 -3.04
C THR A 70 3.14 -14.04 -3.01
N GLU A 71 3.75 -13.85 -4.18
CA GLU A 71 5.06 -13.23 -4.30
C GLU A 71 4.94 -11.72 -4.16
N THR A 72 5.75 -11.14 -3.27
CA THR A 72 5.65 -9.74 -2.87
C THR A 72 7.05 -9.11 -2.72
N ASP A 73 7.08 -7.80 -2.51
CA ASP A 73 8.30 -7.07 -2.20
C ASP A 73 8.92 -7.54 -0.88
N LEU A 74 10.26 -7.53 -0.82
CA LEU A 74 11.03 -7.98 0.35
C LEU A 74 10.70 -7.19 1.63
N ASP A 75 10.24 -5.96 1.52
CA ASP A 75 9.85 -5.13 2.67
C ASP A 75 8.76 -5.79 3.53
N LEU A 76 7.92 -6.67 2.95
CA LEU A 76 6.92 -7.40 3.72
C LEU A 76 7.56 -8.32 4.76
N GLY A 77 8.72 -8.90 4.45
CA GLY A 77 9.52 -9.66 5.42
C GLY A 77 10.03 -8.82 6.58
N HIS A 78 10.30 -7.54 6.37
CA HIS A 78 10.62 -6.62 7.45
C HIS A 78 9.40 -6.36 8.34
N TYR A 79 8.20 -6.19 7.76
CA TYR A 79 6.99 -5.98 8.55
C TYR A 79 6.70 -7.17 9.47
N GLU A 80 6.74 -8.39 8.96
CA GLU A 80 6.55 -9.60 9.78
C GLU A 80 7.64 -9.82 10.84
N ARG A 81 8.87 -9.39 10.55
CA ARG A 81 9.96 -9.51 11.51
C ARG A 81 9.80 -8.61 12.73
N PHE A 82 9.22 -7.42 12.56
CA PHE A 82 9.15 -6.40 13.59
C PHE A 82 7.77 -6.30 14.26
N THR A 83 6.73 -6.84 13.63
CA THR A 83 5.34 -6.78 14.13
C THR A 83 4.74 -8.17 14.18
N SER A 84 3.61 -8.32 14.85
CA SER A 84 2.82 -9.56 14.86
C SER A 84 1.84 -9.66 13.69
N ALA A 85 1.86 -8.69 12.77
CA ALA A 85 0.97 -8.67 11.61
C ALA A 85 1.36 -9.74 10.60
N THR A 86 0.42 -10.57 10.18
CA THR A 86 0.60 -11.55 9.09
C THR A 86 0.37 -10.88 7.76
N MET A 87 1.32 -11.01 6.85
CA MET A 87 1.22 -10.47 5.49
C MET A 87 0.50 -11.45 4.56
N SER A 88 -0.23 -10.89 3.60
CA SER A 88 -1.01 -11.64 2.62
C SER A 88 -1.01 -10.92 1.28
N ARG A 89 -1.70 -11.48 0.29
CA ARG A 89 -1.96 -10.80 -1.00
C ARG A 89 -2.59 -9.42 -0.87
N MET A 90 -3.21 -9.11 0.26
CA MET A 90 -3.79 -7.80 0.53
C MET A 90 -2.79 -6.82 1.14
N SER A 91 -1.57 -7.26 1.40
CA SER A 91 -0.51 -6.44 1.99
C SER A 91 0.42 -5.80 0.96
N ASN A 92 0.31 -6.19 -0.32
CA ASN A 92 1.11 -5.58 -1.41
C ASN A 92 0.26 -5.35 -2.65
N ALA A 93 0.35 -4.17 -3.24
CA ALA A 93 -0.20 -3.87 -4.56
C ALA A 93 0.78 -3.09 -5.40
N THR A 94 0.95 -3.53 -6.65
CA THR A 94 1.71 -2.84 -7.68
C THR A 94 0.80 -1.96 -8.54
N THR A 95 1.35 -1.00 -9.26
CA THR A 95 0.61 -0.26 -10.30
C THR A 95 -0.02 -1.22 -11.29
N GLY A 96 0.74 -2.24 -11.76
CA GLY A 96 0.23 -3.22 -12.73
C GLY A 96 -0.99 -3.98 -12.23
N ARG A 97 -0.99 -4.41 -10.97
CA ARG A 97 -2.14 -5.08 -10.35
C ARG A 97 -3.36 -4.17 -10.25
N ILE A 98 -3.19 -2.93 -9.81
CA ILE A 98 -4.28 -1.94 -9.67
C ILE A 98 -4.89 -1.62 -11.05
N TYR A 99 -4.05 -1.29 -12.04
CA TYR A 99 -4.51 -0.96 -13.38
C TYR A 99 -5.15 -2.18 -14.06
N GLY A 100 -4.56 -3.37 -13.92
CA GLY A 100 -5.10 -4.62 -14.43
C GLY A 100 -6.53 -4.86 -13.94
N SER A 101 -6.78 -4.73 -12.64
CA SER A 101 -8.12 -4.86 -12.05
C SER A 101 -9.14 -3.88 -12.66
N VAL A 102 -8.74 -2.62 -12.87
CA VAL A 102 -9.62 -1.60 -13.47
C VAL A 102 -9.88 -1.90 -14.94
N ILE A 103 -8.85 -2.31 -15.70
CA ILE A 103 -8.96 -2.66 -17.12
C ILE A 103 -9.86 -3.89 -17.30
N GLU A 104 -9.70 -4.92 -16.46
CA GLU A 104 -10.56 -6.11 -16.49
C GLU A 104 -12.04 -5.75 -16.26
N ARG A 105 -12.32 -4.87 -15.31
CA ARG A 105 -13.69 -4.38 -15.06
C ARG A 105 -14.25 -3.57 -16.24
N GLU A 106 -13.41 -2.74 -16.87
CA GLU A 106 -13.79 -2.03 -18.10
C GLU A 106 -14.17 -3.01 -19.20
N ARG A 107 -13.34 -4.03 -19.43
CA ARG A 107 -13.59 -5.06 -20.46
C ARG A 107 -14.85 -5.87 -20.20
N ARG A 108 -15.25 -6.07 -18.96
CA ARG A 108 -16.52 -6.71 -18.59
C ARG A 108 -17.75 -5.79 -18.71
N GLY A 109 -17.53 -4.50 -18.90
CA GLY A 109 -18.61 -3.51 -18.98
C GLY A 109 -19.10 -2.98 -17.62
N ASP A 110 -18.35 -3.17 -16.56
CA ASP A 110 -18.74 -2.77 -15.20
C ASP A 110 -18.91 -1.23 -15.06
N TYR A 111 -18.35 -0.47 -16.00
CA TYR A 111 -18.48 1.00 -16.04
C TYR A 111 -19.58 1.51 -17.01
N LEU A 112 -20.41 0.62 -17.55
CA LEU A 112 -21.59 0.95 -18.37
C LEU A 112 -21.27 1.87 -19.56
N GLY A 113 -20.11 1.74 -20.19
CA GLY A 113 -19.67 2.56 -21.31
C GLY A 113 -19.13 3.94 -20.93
N GLY A 114 -19.00 4.23 -19.64
CA GLY A 114 -18.36 5.46 -19.16
C GLY A 114 -16.86 5.51 -19.46
N THR A 115 -16.32 6.71 -19.63
CA THR A 115 -14.87 6.91 -19.79
C THR A 115 -14.13 6.57 -18.49
N VAL A 116 -13.22 5.60 -18.54
CA VAL A 116 -12.41 5.18 -17.40
C VAL A 116 -11.11 5.98 -17.39
N GLN A 117 -10.81 6.63 -16.26
CA GLN A 117 -9.66 7.53 -16.10
C GLN A 117 -8.90 7.22 -14.81
N VAL A 118 -7.68 7.76 -14.69
CA VAL A 118 -6.88 7.62 -13.46
C VAL A 118 -7.68 8.15 -12.25
N ILE A 119 -8.28 9.32 -12.40
CA ILE A 119 -9.20 9.89 -11.42
C ILE A 119 -10.62 9.82 -12.01
N PRO A 120 -11.59 9.16 -11.39
CA PRO A 120 -11.53 8.54 -10.05
C PRO A 120 -11.17 7.05 -10.04
N HIS A 121 -11.15 6.33 -11.16
CA HIS A 121 -11.24 4.87 -11.19
C HIS A 121 -10.00 4.18 -10.60
N ILE A 122 -8.79 4.59 -10.99
CA ILE A 122 -7.54 4.05 -10.43
C ILE A 122 -7.39 4.49 -8.96
N THR A 123 -7.64 5.76 -8.66
CA THR A 123 -7.52 6.26 -7.28
C THR A 123 -8.54 5.62 -6.34
N ASP A 124 -9.75 5.30 -6.83
CA ASP A 124 -10.76 4.58 -6.04
C ASP A 124 -10.37 3.13 -5.82
N GLU A 125 -9.77 2.47 -6.81
CA GLU A 125 -9.25 1.11 -6.67
C GLU A 125 -8.13 1.04 -5.63
N ILE A 126 -7.17 1.97 -5.66
CA ILE A 126 -6.12 2.07 -4.63
C ILE A 126 -6.73 2.24 -3.24
N LYS A 127 -7.69 3.16 -3.08
CA LYS A 127 -8.39 3.38 -1.81
C LYS A 127 -9.13 2.14 -1.33
N ASN A 128 -9.79 1.43 -2.24
CA ASN A 128 -10.50 0.20 -1.93
C ASN A 128 -9.54 -0.91 -1.51
N PHE A 129 -8.40 -1.04 -2.19
CA PHE A 129 -7.35 -1.99 -1.81
C PHE A 129 -6.88 -1.73 -0.38
N VAL A 130 -6.49 -0.50 -0.07
CA VAL A 130 -6.03 -0.11 1.29
C VAL A 130 -7.12 -0.33 2.34
N ARG A 131 -8.37 -0.03 2.01
CA ARG A 131 -9.51 -0.21 2.92
C ARG A 131 -9.79 -1.70 3.20
N ASN A 132 -9.71 -2.53 2.17
CA ASN A 132 -9.95 -3.97 2.30
C ASN A 132 -8.82 -4.66 3.06
N GLY A 133 -7.57 -4.31 2.79
CA GLY A 133 -6.40 -4.86 3.51
C GLY A 133 -6.24 -4.36 4.95
N SER A 134 -7.04 -3.38 5.36
CA SER A 134 -6.99 -2.79 6.71
C SER A 134 -8.16 -3.16 7.62
N GLN A 135 -8.96 -4.15 7.23
CA GLN A 135 -10.11 -4.53 8.04
C GLN A 135 -9.70 -5.22 9.35
N GLY A 136 -10.39 -4.90 10.43
CA GLY A 136 -10.23 -5.60 11.72
C GLY A 136 -9.04 -5.13 12.55
N VAL A 137 -8.32 -4.08 12.14
CA VAL A 137 -7.20 -3.50 12.90
C VAL A 137 -7.49 -2.07 13.37
N ASP A 138 -6.74 -1.61 14.37
CA ASP A 138 -6.81 -0.23 14.84
C ASP A 138 -6.06 0.72 13.90
N ILE A 139 -4.91 0.28 13.38
CA ILE A 139 -4.01 1.11 12.56
C ILE A 139 -3.54 0.34 11.33
N CYS A 140 -3.60 1.00 10.18
CA CYS A 140 -2.98 0.56 8.94
C CYS A 140 -1.82 1.49 8.56
N ILE A 141 -0.63 0.95 8.46
CA ILE A 141 0.56 1.65 7.98
C ILE A 141 0.73 1.30 6.51
N THR A 142 0.64 2.31 5.66
CA THR A 142 0.79 2.14 4.20
C THR A 142 2.07 2.81 3.74
N GLU A 143 3.00 2.01 3.24
CA GLU A 143 4.23 2.49 2.63
C GLU A 143 4.05 2.65 1.13
N VAL A 144 4.42 3.81 0.60
CA VAL A 144 4.49 4.06 -0.83
C VAL A 144 5.93 3.91 -1.31
N GLY A 145 6.15 2.97 -2.22
CA GLY A 145 7.42 2.78 -2.90
C GLY A 145 7.78 3.95 -3.81
N GLY A 146 9.03 3.98 -4.25
CA GLY A 146 9.53 5.07 -5.10
C GLY A 146 9.77 6.37 -4.36
N THR A 147 9.92 7.44 -5.14
CA THR A 147 10.25 8.78 -4.67
C THR A 147 9.04 9.70 -4.86
N VAL A 148 8.77 10.56 -3.88
CA VAL A 148 7.76 11.61 -4.01
C VAL A 148 8.19 12.59 -5.11
N GLY A 149 7.32 12.76 -6.11
CA GLY A 149 7.61 13.57 -7.29
C GLY A 149 7.83 12.76 -8.57
N ASP A 150 8.10 11.46 -8.44
CA ASP A 150 8.15 10.58 -9.61
C ASP A 150 6.73 10.36 -10.17
N ILE A 151 6.60 10.38 -11.48
CA ILE A 151 5.32 10.25 -12.17
C ILE A 151 4.61 8.94 -11.84
N GLU A 152 5.37 7.88 -11.60
CA GLU A 152 4.87 6.55 -11.27
C GLU A 152 4.13 6.53 -9.92
N SER A 153 4.56 7.36 -8.97
CA SER A 153 3.98 7.41 -7.63
C SER A 153 2.74 8.30 -7.53
N LEU A 154 2.51 9.17 -8.52
CA LEU A 154 1.43 10.18 -8.47
C LEU A 154 0.03 9.59 -8.22
N PRO A 155 -0.41 8.48 -8.88
CA PRO A 155 -1.74 7.92 -8.63
C PRO A 155 -1.93 7.45 -7.19
N PHE A 156 -0.87 6.90 -6.57
CA PHE A 156 -0.91 6.49 -5.17
C PHE A 156 -1.01 7.70 -4.24
N LEU A 157 -0.17 8.72 -4.45
CA LEU A 157 -0.19 9.95 -3.64
C LEU A 157 -1.53 10.67 -3.76
N GLU A 158 -2.08 10.79 -4.97
CA GLU A 158 -3.40 11.36 -5.22
C GLU A 158 -4.52 10.59 -4.50
N ALA A 159 -4.47 9.24 -4.52
CA ALA A 159 -5.42 8.41 -3.83
C ALA A 159 -5.37 8.61 -2.30
N LEU A 160 -4.16 8.75 -1.74
CA LEU A 160 -3.95 8.94 -0.31
C LEU A 160 -4.39 10.33 0.16
N ASP A 161 -4.09 11.39 -0.61
CA ASP A 161 -4.53 12.75 -0.32
C ASP A 161 -6.06 12.84 -0.30
N ARG A 162 -6.72 12.30 -1.31
CA ARG A 162 -8.19 12.24 -1.38
C ARG A 162 -8.82 11.37 -0.29
N LYS A 163 -8.09 10.38 0.24
CA LYS A 163 -8.54 9.61 1.40
C LYS A 163 -8.50 10.46 2.66
N SER A 164 -7.43 11.23 2.84
CA SER A 164 -7.23 12.10 4.00
C SER A 164 -8.30 13.20 4.09
N THR A 165 -8.69 13.78 2.95
CA THR A 165 -9.70 14.86 2.85
C THR A 165 -11.13 14.40 3.11
N ARG A 166 -11.48 13.14 2.75
CA ARG A 166 -12.85 12.61 2.92
C ARG A 166 -13.14 11.97 4.28
N LEU A 167 -12.11 11.53 4.96
CA LEU A 167 -12.23 10.95 6.30
C LEU A 167 -11.79 12.03 7.29
N ASN A 168 -12.70 12.77 7.86
CA ASN A 168 -12.50 13.79 8.92
C ASN A 168 -11.81 13.19 10.15
N SER A 169 -10.66 12.56 9.97
CA SER A 169 -9.85 11.87 10.96
C SER A 169 -8.39 12.24 10.79
N SER A 170 -7.70 12.39 11.88
CA SER A 170 -6.28 12.70 12.00
C SER A 170 -5.40 11.68 11.25
N HIS A 171 -5.27 11.83 9.94
CA HIS A 171 -4.26 11.11 9.17
C HIS A 171 -2.93 11.84 9.30
N ARG A 172 -1.86 11.09 9.48
CA ARG A 172 -0.51 11.64 9.48
C ARG A 172 0.24 11.07 8.29
N CYS A 173 0.75 11.95 7.44
CA CYS A 173 1.73 11.61 6.43
C CYS A 173 3.12 11.86 7.04
N ILE A 174 3.98 10.84 6.99
CA ILE A 174 5.38 10.97 7.38
C ILE A 174 6.16 10.94 6.07
N SER A 175 6.71 12.09 5.68
CA SER A 175 7.57 12.23 4.52
C SER A 175 9.01 12.41 4.98
N TYR A 176 9.92 11.65 4.39
CA TYR A 176 11.36 11.83 4.57
C TYR A 176 11.91 12.61 3.38
N ALA A 177 12.59 13.71 3.66
CA ALA A 177 13.33 14.48 2.68
C ALA A 177 14.72 13.90 2.43
#